data_c95e0783a4938cbdbcc07abf020aff23
#
_entry.id   c95e0783a4938cbdbcc07abf020aff23
#
_cell.length_a   1.000
_cell.length_b   1.000
_cell.length_c   1.000
_cell.angle_alpha   90.00
_cell.angle_beta   90.00
_cell.angle_gamma   90.00
#
_symmetry.space_group_name_H-M   'P 1'
#
loop_
_entity.id
_entity.type
_entity.pdbx_description
1 polymer ?
#
loop_
_entity_poly.entity_id
_entity_poly.type
_entity_poly.pdbx_seq_one_letter_code
_entity_poly.pdbx_strand_id
1 'polypeptide(L)'
;MREIIFPGQSVERTASREGTYMEGGKVYSKIIGLYDDSNGNIISLEGAWRPRMGEKVVGVVSEIGRKDTYKVVLSTNTEGIIISGRYERFRFKVGDVIEASIARVESESSVVLERPKPLGDGMIIEIKPTKVPRVIGKGNTMIDQIANLTKCRISVGMNGLVWLNDGDLRLAVSALRRIEREAHTSGLTEKIKKMLNGE
;
A
#
# COMPACT_ATOMS: atom_id res chain seq x y z
N MET A 1 23.74 8.64 -7.66
CA MET A 1 24.07 7.80 -6.49
C MET A 1 22.82 7.78 -5.58
N ARG A 2 22.67 6.77 -4.74
CA ARG A 2 21.57 6.79 -3.76
C ARG A 2 22.16 6.79 -2.37
N GLU A 3 21.78 7.74 -1.54
CA GLU A 3 22.26 7.84 -0.15
C GLU A 3 21.09 7.98 0.81
N ILE A 4 21.30 7.55 2.06
CA ILE A 4 20.30 7.73 3.12
C ILE A 4 20.33 9.18 3.57
N ILE A 5 19.15 9.82 3.58
CA ILE A 5 18.98 11.18 4.05
C ILE A 5 18.07 11.20 5.29
N PHE A 6 18.40 12.07 6.23
CA PHE A 6 17.63 12.25 7.48
C PHE A 6 16.87 13.58 7.49
N PRO A 7 15.83 13.70 8.34
CA PRO A 7 15.14 14.97 8.52
C PRO A 7 16.08 16.10 8.89
N GLY A 8 15.92 17.25 8.23
CA GLY A 8 16.78 18.41 8.41
C GLY A 8 18.06 18.44 7.57
N GLN A 9 18.38 17.39 6.84
CA GLN A 9 19.49 17.43 5.87
C GLN A 9 19.08 18.15 4.59
N SER A 10 19.98 18.98 4.08
CA SER A 10 19.77 19.71 2.82
C SER A 10 19.90 18.78 1.63
N VAL A 11 19.08 19.03 0.62
CA VAL A 11 19.10 18.35 -0.68
C VAL A 11 19.38 19.35 -1.78
N GLU A 12 20.15 18.93 -2.79
CA GLU A 12 20.46 19.77 -3.95
C GLU A 12 19.25 19.89 -4.87
N ARG A 13 18.37 20.84 -4.53
CA ARG A 13 17.17 21.14 -5.31
C ARG A 13 16.78 22.60 -5.21
N THR A 14 16.07 23.07 -6.24
CA THR A 14 15.56 24.44 -6.33
C THR A 14 14.09 24.57 -5.88
N ALA A 15 13.36 23.45 -5.73
CA ALA A 15 11.94 23.45 -5.36
C ALA A 15 11.61 22.35 -4.35
N SER A 16 10.75 22.69 -3.37
CA SER A 16 10.20 21.73 -2.42
C SER A 16 9.24 20.76 -3.12
N ARG A 17 9.30 19.48 -2.74
CA ARG A 17 8.37 18.42 -3.14
C ARG A 17 7.92 17.62 -1.92
N GLU A 18 7.10 16.60 -2.16
CA GLU A 18 6.67 15.68 -1.10
C GLU A 18 7.87 15.13 -0.33
N GLY A 19 7.79 15.15 1.00
CA GLY A 19 8.88 14.74 1.88
C GLY A 19 9.97 15.79 2.10
N THR A 20 9.82 17.03 1.57
CA THR A 20 10.78 18.13 1.76
C THR A 20 10.10 19.41 2.22
N TYR A 21 10.90 20.37 2.70
CA TYR A 21 10.47 21.74 2.98
C TYR A 21 11.56 22.72 2.53
N MET A 22 11.19 23.97 2.36
CA MET A 22 12.14 25.03 1.98
C MET A 22 12.32 25.99 3.14
N GLU A 23 13.56 26.32 3.45
CA GLU A 23 13.94 27.30 4.45
C GLU A 23 15.20 28.02 3.99
N GLY A 24 15.21 29.36 4.06
CA GLY A 24 16.38 30.16 3.65
C GLY A 24 16.84 29.93 2.21
N GLY A 25 15.93 29.58 1.28
CA GLY A 25 16.28 29.29 -0.12
C GLY A 25 16.90 27.93 -0.37
N LYS A 26 17.01 27.09 0.67
CA LYS A 26 17.48 25.71 0.57
C LYS A 26 16.33 24.73 0.83
N VAL A 27 16.42 23.56 0.21
CA VAL A 27 15.45 22.48 0.41
C VAL A 27 16.01 21.44 1.37
N TYR A 28 15.19 21.04 2.34
CA TYR A 28 15.57 20.09 3.39
C TYR A 28 14.61 18.89 3.39
N SER A 29 15.11 17.73 3.80
CA SER A 29 14.27 16.55 4.00
C SER A 29 13.42 16.68 5.26
N LYS A 30 12.14 16.24 5.19
CA LYS A 30 11.23 16.04 6.34
C LYS A 30 11.22 14.58 6.84
N ILE A 31 11.76 13.66 6.06
CA ILE A 31 11.60 12.22 6.25
C ILE A 31 12.95 11.50 6.19
N ILE A 32 12.99 10.31 6.78
CA ILE A 32 14.10 9.38 6.54
C ILE A 32 13.83 8.70 5.19
N GLY A 33 14.77 8.84 4.25
CA GLY A 33 14.57 8.33 2.90
C GLY A 33 15.87 8.00 2.18
N LEU A 34 15.73 7.42 0.99
CA LEU A 34 16.81 7.31 0.02
C LEU A 34 16.70 8.49 -0.96
N TYR A 35 17.68 9.35 -0.93
CA TYR A 35 17.82 10.44 -1.89
C TYR A 35 18.46 9.89 -3.16
N ASP A 36 17.84 10.18 -4.30
CA ASP A 36 18.32 9.79 -5.62
C ASP A 36 18.78 11.05 -6.37
N ASP A 37 20.09 11.26 -6.45
CA ASP A 37 20.71 12.44 -7.07
C ASP A 37 20.30 12.60 -8.53
N SER A 38 20.00 11.51 -9.24
CA SER A 38 19.71 11.56 -10.68
C SER A 38 18.39 12.27 -11.00
N ASN A 39 17.41 12.18 -10.11
CA ASN A 39 16.09 12.80 -10.27
C ASN A 39 15.69 13.69 -9.09
N GLY A 40 16.55 13.74 -8.07
CA GLY A 40 16.39 14.49 -6.84
C GLY A 40 15.16 14.06 -6.02
N ASN A 41 14.65 12.85 -6.16
CA ASN A 41 13.52 12.35 -5.37
C ASN A 41 13.99 11.71 -4.07
N ILE A 42 13.16 11.83 -3.02
CA ILE A 42 13.36 11.11 -1.78
C ILE A 42 12.33 9.97 -1.73
N ILE A 43 12.84 8.74 -1.66
CA ILE A 43 12.03 7.54 -1.47
C ILE A 43 11.95 7.32 0.04
N SER A 44 10.77 7.48 0.64
CA SER A 44 10.58 7.24 2.07
C SER A 44 10.93 5.80 2.43
N LEU A 45 11.77 5.63 3.46
CA LEU A 45 12.08 4.33 4.04
C LEU A 45 11.12 3.95 5.16
N GLU A 46 10.54 4.96 5.82
CA GLU A 46 9.55 4.81 6.88
C GLU A 46 8.50 5.92 6.76
N GLY A 47 7.30 5.64 7.22
CA GLY A 47 6.21 6.61 7.25
C GLY A 47 4.84 5.97 7.15
N ALA A 48 3.83 6.71 7.62
CA ALA A 48 2.44 6.37 7.43
C ALA A 48 2.07 6.45 5.94
N TRP A 49 1.12 5.61 5.55
CA TRP A 49 0.53 5.73 4.22
C TRP A 49 -0.18 7.07 4.05
N ARG A 50 0.03 7.67 2.91
CA ARG A 50 -0.68 8.88 2.48
C ARG A 50 -1.49 8.57 1.25
N PRO A 51 -2.82 8.73 1.31
CA PRO A 51 -3.70 8.38 0.21
C PRO A 51 -3.43 9.25 -1.02
N ARG A 52 -3.44 8.62 -2.20
CA ARG A 52 -3.34 9.30 -3.49
C ARG A 52 -4.46 8.84 -4.43
N MET A 53 -4.96 9.75 -5.24
CA MET A 53 -5.97 9.46 -6.24
C MET A 53 -5.47 8.36 -7.19
N GLY A 54 -6.35 7.41 -7.51
CA GLY A 54 -6.05 6.26 -8.37
C GLY A 54 -5.38 5.07 -7.68
N GLU A 55 -4.93 5.21 -6.43
CA GLU A 55 -4.38 4.07 -5.69
C GLU A 55 -5.44 3.02 -5.38
N LYS A 56 -5.05 1.76 -5.53
CA LYS A 56 -5.82 0.62 -5.07
C LYS A 56 -5.61 0.41 -3.58
N VAL A 57 -6.69 0.24 -2.84
CA VAL A 57 -6.69 0.02 -1.40
C VAL A 57 -7.53 -1.19 -1.02
N VAL A 58 -7.17 -1.82 0.08
CA VAL A 58 -7.98 -2.84 0.74
C VAL A 58 -8.51 -2.23 2.04
N GLY A 59 -9.75 -2.52 2.38
CA GLY A 59 -10.35 -2.00 3.60
C GLY A 59 -11.50 -2.85 4.10
N VAL A 60 -11.95 -2.53 5.31
CA VAL A 60 -13.07 -3.22 5.98
C VAL A 60 -14.23 -2.24 6.13
N VAL A 61 -15.41 -2.65 5.72
CA VAL A 61 -16.63 -1.86 5.91
C VAL A 61 -16.94 -1.76 7.40
N SER A 62 -16.93 -0.55 7.95
CA SER A 62 -17.15 -0.29 9.37
C SER A 62 -18.56 0.20 9.69
N GLU A 63 -19.21 0.90 8.75
CA GLU A 63 -20.52 1.50 8.97
C GLU A 63 -21.29 1.59 7.66
N ILE A 64 -22.61 1.42 7.78
CA ILE A 64 -23.58 1.67 6.68
C ILE A 64 -24.37 2.91 7.07
N GLY A 65 -24.15 3.98 6.34
CA GLY A 65 -24.83 5.25 6.54
C GLY A 65 -26.17 5.35 5.79
N ARG A 66 -26.77 6.53 5.83
CA ARG A 66 -27.99 6.83 5.09
C ARG A 66 -27.73 6.82 3.58
N LYS A 67 -28.76 6.49 2.79
CA LYS A 67 -28.69 6.42 1.31
C LYS A 67 -27.59 5.47 0.81
N ASP A 68 -27.42 4.33 1.49
CA ASP A 68 -26.45 3.30 1.14
C ASP A 68 -25.03 3.86 0.98
N THR A 69 -24.64 4.77 1.85
CA THR A 69 -23.25 5.23 1.97
C THR A 69 -22.50 4.27 2.89
N TYR A 70 -21.31 3.85 2.51
CA TYR A 70 -20.49 2.93 3.31
C TYR A 70 -19.24 3.64 3.78
N LYS A 71 -18.90 3.49 5.07
CA LYS A 71 -17.59 3.84 5.60
C LYS A 71 -16.70 2.62 5.62
N VAL A 72 -15.46 2.81 5.25
CA VAL A 72 -14.46 1.75 5.09
C VAL A 72 -13.20 2.17 5.82
N VAL A 73 -12.76 1.36 6.76
CA VAL A 73 -11.49 1.57 7.46
C VAL A 73 -10.35 1.14 6.52
N LEU A 74 -9.46 2.06 6.21
CA LEU A 74 -8.29 1.85 5.34
C LEU A 74 -6.98 1.80 6.13
N SER A 75 -6.92 2.53 7.23
CA SER A 75 -5.80 2.53 8.18
C SER A 75 -6.29 3.06 9.52
N THR A 76 -5.41 3.10 10.53
CA THR A 76 -5.75 3.66 11.86
C THR A 76 -6.28 5.10 11.79
N ASN A 77 -5.83 5.88 10.81
CA ASN A 77 -6.14 7.31 10.70
C ASN A 77 -6.85 7.71 9.41
N THR A 78 -7.23 6.75 8.55
CA THR A 78 -7.84 7.06 7.26
C THR A 78 -9.06 6.22 7.00
N GLU A 79 -10.18 6.88 6.72
CA GLU A 79 -11.44 6.28 6.33
C GLU A 79 -11.74 6.55 4.86
N GLY A 80 -12.30 5.56 4.18
CA GLY A 80 -12.87 5.68 2.86
C GLY A 80 -14.38 5.80 2.89
N ILE A 81 -14.96 6.57 1.99
CA ILE A 81 -16.40 6.71 1.81
C ILE A 81 -16.79 6.19 0.43
N ILE A 82 -17.74 5.26 0.37
CA ILE A 82 -18.37 4.79 -0.86
C ILE A 82 -19.77 5.37 -0.90
N ILE A 83 -20.14 6.00 -2.01
CA ILE A 83 -21.50 6.53 -2.24
C ILE A 83 -22.21 5.58 -3.21
N SER A 84 -23.28 4.93 -2.75
CA SER A 84 -23.94 3.81 -3.42
C SER A 84 -24.56 4.13 -4.79
N GLY A 85 -24.99 5.34 -5.07
CA GLY A 85 -25.69 5.66 -6.32
C GLY A 85 -24.92 5.36 -7.62
N ARG A 86 -23.65 5.01 -7.55
CA ARG A 86 -22.83 4.59 -8.69
C ARG A 86 -22.56 3.08 -8.77
N TYR A 87 -22.86 2.33 -7.69
CA TYR A 87 -22.44 0.94 -7.52
C TYR A 87 -23.57 0.05 -6.99
N GLU A 88 -24.76 0.17 -7.54
CA GLU A 88 -25.98 -0.56 -7.12
C GLU A 88 -25.87 -2.09 -7.13
N ARG A 89 -24.77 -2.63 -7.71
CA ARG A 89 -24.57 -4.08 -7.81
C ARG A 89 -24.10 -4.75 -6.51
N PHE A 90 -23.55 -3.99 -5.56
CA PHE A 90 -22.99 -4.55 -4.33
C PHE A 90 -23.67 -3.98 -3.12
N ARG A 91 -24.21 -4.86 -2.27
CA ARG A 91 -24.69 -4.53 -0.93
C ARG A 91 -23.66 -5.08 0.06
N PHE A 92 -22.90 -4.20 0.67
CA PHE A 92 -21.91 -4.58 1.68
C PHE A 92 -22.59 -4.66 3.05
N LYS A 93 -21.99 -5.51 3.92
CA LYS A 93 -22.29 -5.61 5.35
C LYS A 93 -21.13 -5.05 6.15
N VAL A 94 -21.40 -4.64 7.37
CA VAL A 94 -20.31 -4.31 8.32
C VAL A 94 -19.45 -5.55 8.53
N GLY A 95 -18.13 -5.40 8.41
CA GLY A 95 -17.14 -6.47 8.45
C GLY A 95 -16.73 -7.00 7.07
N ASP A 96 -17.44 -6.66 5.99
CA ASP A 96 -17.01 -7.08 4.65
C ASP A 96 -15.66 -6.46 4.29
N VAL A 97 -14.79 -7.29 3.72
CA VAL A 97 -13.51 -6.86 3.17
C VAL A 97 -13.68 -6.49 1.70
N ILE A 98 -13.20 -5.34 1.33
CA ILE A 98 -13.31 -4.84 -0.04
C ILE A 98 -11.96 -4.35 -0.58
N GLU A 99 -11.82 -4.44 -1.89
CA GLU A 99 -10.83 -3.73 -2.69
C GLU A 99 -11.51 -2.56 -3.39
N ALA A 100 -10.89 -1.39 -3.40
CA ALA A 100 -11.43 -0.22 -4.10
C ALA A 100 -10.29 0.66 -4.61
N SER A 101 -10.60 1.61 -5.48
CA SER A 101 -9.68 2.67 -5.91
C SER A 101 -10.05 3.99 -5.27
N ILE A 102 -9.06 4.84 -4.99
CA ILE A 102 -9.29 6.19 -4.48
C ILE A 102 -9.71 7.09 -5.64
N ALA A 103 -10.96 7.55 -5.64
CA ALA A 103 -11.47 8.50 -6.62
C ALA A 103 -11.04 9.94 -6.31
N ARG A 104 -11.02 10.30 -5.03
CA ARG A 104 -10.67 11.64 -4.56
C ARG A 104 -10.15 11.59 -3.14
N VAL A 105 -9.16 12.41 -2.85
CA VAL A 105 -8.65 12.66 -1.50
C VAL A 105 -9.29 13.95 -1.00
N GLU A 106 -10.04 13.88 0.10
CA GLU A 106 -10.64 15.05 0.74
C GLU A 106 -9.71 15.61 1.82
N SER A 107 -9.07 14.71 2.57
CA SER A 107 -8.04 15.04 3.57
C SER A 107 -7.12 13.82 3.76
N GLU A 108 -6.09 13.95 4.58
CA GLU A 108 -5.24 12.80 4.95
C GLU A 108 -6.03 11.68 5.68
N SER A 109 -7.14 12.04 6.34
CA SER A 109 -8.00 11.11 7.09
C SER A 109 -9.27 10.69 6.35
N SER A 110 -9.59 11.27 5.19
CA SER A 110 -10.85 10.98 4.48
C SER A 110 -10.66 10.95 2.98
N VAL A 111 -11.09 9.86 2.35
CA VAL A 111 -11.04 9.66 0.90
C VAL A 111 -12.36 9.15 0.36
N VAL A 112 -12.68 9.51 -0.88
CA VAL A 112 -13.81 8.93 -1.61
C VAL A 112 -13.31 7.75 -2.42
N LEU A 113 -13.99 6.61 -2.29
CA LEU A 113 -13.66 5.37 -2.98
C LEU A 113 -14.58 5.14 -4.19
N GLU A 114 -14.03 4.52 -5.21
CA GLU A 114 -14.74 4.08 -6.39
C GLU A 114 -14.42 2.63 -6.73
N ARG A 115 -15.27 2.01 -7.57
CA ARG A 115 -15.12 0.64 -8.06
C ARG A 115 -14.91 -0.38 -6.93
N PRO A 116 -15.74 -0.34 -5.89
CA PRO A 116 -15.59 -1.28 -4.78
C PRO A 116 -15.87 -2.71 -5.26
N LYS A 117 -15.03 -3.64 -4.83
CA LYS A 117 -15.12 -5.06 -5.16
C LYS A 117 -15.03 -5.88 -3.89
N PRO A 118 -16.05 -6.71 -3.57
CA PRO A 118 -15.97 -7.57 -2.40
C PRO A 118 -14.87 -8.63 -2.60
N LEU A 119 -14.11 -8.87 -1.56
CA LEU A 119 -13.06 -9.90 -1.56
C LEU A 119 -13.54 -11.22 -0.93
N GLY A 120 -14.60 -11.15 -0.10
CA GLY A 120 -15.15 -12.29 0.62
C GLY A 120 -14.32 -12.67 1.85
N ASP A 121 -14.59 -13.88 2.35
CA ASP A 121 -13.86 -14.40 3.52
C ASP A 121 -12.37 -14.52 3.21
N GLY A 122 -11.53 -14.31 4.23
CA GLY A 122 -10.10 -14.37 4.07
C GLY A 122 -9.36 -13.79 5.28
N MET A 123 -8.04 -13.84 5.20
CA MET A 123 -7.14 -13.27 6.21
C MET A 123 -6.66 -11.90 5.73
N ILE A 124 -6.64 -10.94 6.63
CA ILE A 124 -5.99 -9.65 6.40
C ILE A 124 -4.70 -9.61 7.21
N ILE A 125 -3.62 -9.22 6.55
CA ILE A 125 -2.37 -8.89 7.22
C ILE A 125 -1.98 -7.45 6.87
N GLU A 126 -1.23 -6.83 7.75
CA GLU A 126 -0.68 -5.49 7.53
C GLU A 126 0.80 -5.59 7.17
N ILE A 127 1.23 -4.83 6.17
CA ILE A 127 2.62 -4.65 5.75
C ILE A 127 2.92 -3.15 5.78
N LYS A 128 4.14 -2.77 6.09
CA LYS A 128 4.56 -1.36 6.02
C LYS A 128 4.25 -0.79 4.62
N PRO A 129 3.45 0.28 4.50
CA PRO A 129 3.04 0.84 3.21
C PRO A 129 4.22 1.16 2.29
N THR A 130 5.34 1.61 2.86
CA THR A 130 6.58 1.90 2.11
C THR A 130 7.19 0.65 1.44
N LYS A 131 6.81 -0.55 1.88
CA LYS A 131 7.29 -1.83 1.33
C LYS A 131 6.33 -2.44 0.31
N VAL A 132 5.08 -1.95 0.24
CA VAL A 132 4.06 -2.45 -0.69
C VAL A 132 4.53 -2.48 -2.15
N PRO A 133 5.19 -1.44 -2.70
CA PRO A 133 5.70 -1.52 -4.07
C PRO A 133 6.67 -2.68 -4.32
N ARG A 134 7.42 -3.10 -3.28
CA ARG A 134 8.34 -4.23 -3.37
C ARG A 134 7.60 -5.57 -3.32
N VAL A 135 6.52 -5.64 -2.56
CA VAL A 135 5.61 -6.80 -2.50
C VAL A 135 4.90 -7.02 -3.82
N ILE A 136 4.40 -5.96 -4.44
CA ILE A 136 3.76 -6.03 -5.75
C ILE A 136 4.79 -6.41 -6.82
N GLY A 137 5.97 -5.78 -6.80
CA GLY A 137 7.00 -5.95 -7.81
C GLY A 137 6.69 -5.21 -9.12
N LYS A 138 7.66 -5.15 -10.03
CA LYS A 138 7.49 -4.50 -11.33
C LYS A 138 6.47 -5.29 -12.17
N GLY A 139 5.37 -4.64 -12.58
CA GLY A 139 4.31 -5.29 -13.35
C GLY A 139 3.66 -6.46 -12.63
N ASN A 140 3.51 -6.40 -11.31
CA ASN A 140 2.92 -7.42 -10.43
C ASN A 140 3.72 -8.74 -10.32
N THR A 141 4.94 -8.80 -10.88
CA THR A 141 5.69 -10.06 -10.99
C THR A 141 5.93 -10.77 -9.66
N MET A 142 6.16 -10.02 -8.57
CA MET A 142 6.42 -10.64 -7.27
C MET A 142 5.14 -11.22 -6.66
N ILE A 143 4.06 -10.44 -6.66
CA ILE A 143 2.79 -10.91 -6.06
C ILE A 143 2.17 -12.05 -6.85
N ASP A 144 2.24 -12.01 -8.19
CA ASP A 144 1.74 -13.08 -9.06
C ASP A 144 2.54 -14.38 -8.83
N GLN A 145 3.85 -14.29 -8.62
CA GLN A 145 4.69 -15.44 -8.30
C GLN A 145 4.28 -16.08 -6.96
N ILE A 146 4.04 -15.26 -5.92
CA ILE A 146 3.57 -15.77 -4.63
C ILE A 146 2.21 -16.44 -4.79
N ALA A 147 1.25 -15.75 -5.43
CA ALA A 147 -0.09 -16.27 -5.65
C ALA A 147 -0.07 -17.62 -6.40
N ASN A 148 0.72 -17.72 -7.47
CA ASN A 148 0.83 -18.95 -8.27
C ASN A 148 1.44 -20.12 -7.51
N LEU A 149 2.51 -19.89 -6.73
CA LEU A 149 3.21 -20.96 -6.02
C LEU A 149 2.47 -21.40 -4.75
N THR A 150 1.80 -20.48 -4.06
CA THR A 150 1.02 -20.78 -2.86
C THR A 150 -0.43 -21.16 -3.16
N LYS A 151 -0.89 -20.94 -4.41
CA LYS A 151 -2.29 -21.10 -4.82
C LYS A 151 -3.27 -20.20 -4.07
N CYS A 152 -2.77 -19.12 -3.46
CA CYS A 152 -3.58 -18.15 -2.76
C CYS A 152 -4.15 -17.10 -3.71
N ARG A 153 -5.37 -16.65 -3.44
CA ARG A 153 -5.88 -15.39 -3.97
C ARG A 153 -5.35 -14.27 -3.08
N ILE A 154 -4.72 -13.28 -3.67
CA ILE A 154 -4.09 -12.19 -2.93
C ILE A 154 -4.53 -10.85 -3.49
N SER A 155 -4.97 -9.94 -2.63
CA SER A 155 -5.18 -8.54 -2.98
C SER A 155 -4.33 -7.65 -2.09
N VAL A 156 -3.55 -6.76 -2.71
CA VAL A 156 -2.62 -5.85 -2.01
C VAL A 156 -3.09 -4.42 -2.19
N GLY A 157 -3.38 -3.75 -1.06
CA GLY A 157 -3.67 -2.32 -1.03
C GLY A 157 -2.41 -1.49 -0.83
N MET A 158 -2.32 -0.33 -1.48
CA MET A 158 -1.23 0.63 -1.28
C MET A 158 -1.19 1.16 0.17
N ASN A 159 -2.30 1.05 0.89
CA ASN A 159 -2.42 1.35 2.31
C ASN A 159 -1.73 0.33 3.24
N GLY A 160 -1.15 -0.75 2.67
CA GLY A 160 -0.44 -1.77 3.44
C GLY A 160 -1.29 -2.95 3.89
N LEU A 161 -2.60 -2.90 3.70
CA LEU A 161 -3.47 -4.05 3.96
C LEU A 161 -3.38 -5.05 2.80
N VAL A 162 -3.14 -6.31 3.15
CA VAL A 162 -3.08 -7.43 2.21
C VAL A 162 -4.12 -8.46 2.61
N TRP A 163 -5.05 -8.73 1.72
CA TRP A 163 -6.03 -9.78 1.86
C TRP A 163 -5.57 -11.06 1.17
N LEU A 164 -5.76 -12.20 1.85
CA LEU A 164 -5.36 -13.52 1.39
C LEU A 164 -6.51 -14.51 1.62
N ASN A 165 -6.75 -15.35 0.63
CA ASN A 165 -7.68 -16.48 0.76
C ASN A 165 -7.19 -17.68 -0.07
N ASP A 166 -7.69 -18.85 0.27
CA ASP A 166 -7.36 -20.14 -0.36
C ASP A 166 -5.86 -20.51 -0.24
N GLY A 167 -5.48 -21.67 -0.76
CA GLY A 167 -4.09 -22.12 -0.86
C GLY A 167 -3.34 -22.27 0.45
N ASP A 168 -2.01 -22.17 0.37
CA ASP A 168 -1.14 -22.21 1.55
C ASP A 168 -0.91 -20.79 2.11
N LEU A 169 -1.83 -20.38 2.99
CA LEU A 169 -1.77 -19.07 3.66
C LEU A 169 -0.50 -18.91 4.50
N ARG A 170 0.01 -19.97 5.14
CA ARG A 170 1.23 -19.88 5.97
C ARG A 170 2.44 -19.54 5.11
N LEU A 171 2.58 -20.23 4.00
CA LEU A 171 3.68 -20.01 3.07
C LEU A 171 3.58 -18.62 2.43
N ALA A 172 2.38 -18.18 2.03
CA ALA A 172 2.13 -16.84 1.49
C ALA A 172 2.51 -15.74 2.49
N VAL A 173 2.02 -15.83 3.73
CA VAL A 173 2.35 -14.86 4.79
C VAL A 173 3.85 -14.86 5.08
N SER A 174 4.50 -16.02 5.13
CA SER A 174 5.94 -16.13 5.35
C SER A 174 6.74 -15.41 4.26
N ALA A 175 6.34 -15.60 3.00
CA ALA A 175 6.95 -14.93 1.85
C ALA A 175 6.77 -13.40 1.92
N LEU A 176 5.55 -12.93 2.21
CA LEU A 176 5.25 -11.51 2.35
C LEU A 176 6.06 -10.85 3.48
N ARG A 177 6.16 -11.50 4.65
CA ARG A 177 6.96 -11.02 5.78
C ARG A 177 8.45 -11.01 5.45
N ARG A 178 8.93 -11.98 4.69
CA ARG A 178 10.33 -11.99 4.23
C ARG A 178 10.61 -10.84 3.28
N ILE A 179 9.72 -10.58 2.33
CA ILE A 179 9.85 -9.43 1.42
C ILE A 179 9.87 -8.12 2.21
N GLU A 180 9.00 -7.96 3.20
CA GLU A 180 8.97 -6.78 4.05
C GLU A 180 10.31 -6.53 4.76
N ARG A 181 10.91 -7.58 5.32
CA ARG A 181 12.21 -7.50 6.03
C ARG A 181 13.38 -7.26 5.08
N GLU A 182 13.40 -7.96 3.95
CA GLU A 182 14.53 -7.97 3.02
C GLU A 182 14.32 -7.02 1.81
N ALA A 183 13.34 -6.10 1.87
CA ALA A 183 12.98 -5.22 0.75
C ALA A 183 14.14 -4.40 0.17
N HIS A 184 15.18 -4.18 0.95
CA HIS A 184 16.39 -3.44 0.58
C HIS A 184 17.45 -4.29 -0.13
N THR A 185 17.30 -5.63 -0.17
CA THR A 185 18.32 -6.52 -0.75
C THR A 185 18.11 -6.74 -2.24
N SER A 186 19.20 -6.99 -2.96
CA SER A 186 19.19 -7.43 -4.36
C SER A 186 18.92 -8.94 -4.45
N GLY A 187 18.38 -9.40 -5.60
CA GLY A 187 18.12 -10.82 -5.83
C GLY A 187 16.98 -11.41 -4.98
N LEU A 188 16.14 -10.56 -4.39
CA LEU A 188 15.04 -10.99 -3.50
C LEU A 188 14.05 -11.92 -4.21
N THR A 189 13.76 -11.67 -5.48
CA THR A 189 12.83 -12.50 -6.28
C THR A 189 13.26 -13.95 -6.33
N GLU A 190 14.54 -14.21 -6.60
CA GLU A 190 15.09 -15.57 -6.64
C GLU A 190 15.08 -16.23 -5.26
N LYS A 191 15.38 -15.48 -4.20
CA LYS A 191 15.33 -15.97 -2.82
C LYS A 191 13.92 -16.39 -2.42
N ILE A 192 12.91 -15.59 -2.79
CA ILE A 192 11.50 -15.91 -2.53
C ILE A 192 11.07 -17.14 -3.34
N LYS A 193 11.47 -17.21 -4.61
CA LYS A 193 11.17 -18.37 -5.45
C LYS A 193 11.73 -19.67 -4.87
N LYS A 194 12.98 -19.68 -4.44
CA LYS A 194 13.60 -20.86 -3.78
C LYS A 194 12.84 -21.25 -2.52
N MET A 195 12.57 -20.28 -1.64
CA MET A 195 11.81 -20.53 -0.43
C MET A 195 10.43 -21.13 -0.70
N LEU A 196 9.72 -20.64 -1.74
CA LEU A 196 8.39 -21.12 -2.10
C LEU A 196 8.43 -22.51 -2.76
N ASN A 197 9.55 -22.90 -3.38
CA ASN A 197 9.76 -24.23 -3.95
C ASN A 197 10.31 -25.26 -2.94
N GLY A 198 10.59 -24.85 -1.70
CA GLY A 198 11.14 -25.72 -0.65
C GLY A 198 12.65 -25.97 -0.77
N GLU A 199 13.37 -25.05 -1.46
CA GLU A 199 14.83 -25.09 -1.62
C GLU A 199 15.54 -24.16 -0.62
#